data_b57a28e6d5176750898b6a0a68de4ff1
#
_entry.id   b57a28e6d5176750898b6a0a68de4ff1
#
_cell.length_a   1.000
_cell.length_b   1.000
_cell.length_c   1.000
_cell.angle_alpha   90.00
_cell.angle_beta   90.00
_cell.angle_gamma   90.00
#
_symmetry.space_group_name_H-M   'P 1'
#
loop_
_entity.id
_entity.type
_entity.pdbx_description
1 polymer ?
#
loop_
_entity_poly.entity_id
_entity_poly.type
_entity_poly.pdbx_seq_one_letter_code
_entity_poly.pdbx_strand_id
1 'polypeptide(L)'
;GNIINIAFNRGDKVSKGDELIKISIENRKELLNSAKKDLDRLNKELELNEKNKINRLSQNKELIKLYEIEFASAKQLIDKGLSSKSKLSLASFNLANARSDQEDILINFESQQSSIGAQIANVKSQLKNIELDINNTLISAPFSGIISDKMIEESEYITPGNVMFTIIDLNPIKIQGYLSEFDVNKVSLGTKAIIENTNGLKKNGVIS
;
A
#
# COMPACT_ATOMS: atom_id res chain seq x y z
N GLY A 1 14.73 -7.65 14.14
CA GLY A 1 14.45 -9.08 13.98
C GLY A 1 15.71 -9.90 13.91
N ASN A 2 15.58 -11.22 14.06
CA ASN A 2 16.71 -12.15 14.00
C ASN A 2 17.12 -12.44 12.56
N ILE A 3 18.43 -12.50 12.31
CA ILE A 3 18.98 -12.92 11.02
C ILE A 3 18.80 -14.43 10.86
N ILE A 4 18.17 -14.87 9.75
CA ILE A 4 17.99 -16.29 9.43
C ILE A 4 19.10 -16.79 8.53
N ASN A 5 19.54 -15.97 7.59
CA ASN A 5 20.52 -16.36 6.58
C ASN A 5 21.33 -15.16 6.11
N ILE A 6 22.62 -15.40 5.89
CA ILE A 6 23.56 -14.45 5.27
C ILE A 6 24.13 -15.14 4.03
N ALA A 7 23.83 -14.60 2.85
CA ALA A 7 24.18 -15.23 1.57
C ALA A 7 25.62 -14.95 1.13
N PHE A 8 26.26 -13.90 1.64
CA PHE A 8 27.56 -13.41 1.18
C PHE A 8 28.49 -13.09 2.33
N ASN A 9 29.78 -13.22 2.09
CA ASN A 9 30.86 -12.96 3.03
C ASN A 9 31.76 -11.82 2.55
N ARG A 10 32.68 -11.37 3.43
CA ARG A 10 33.71 -10.40 3.08
C ARG A 10 34.55 -10.90 1.90
N GLY A 11 34.75 -10.06 0.91
CA GLY A 11 35.48 -10.36 -0.32
C GLY A 11 34.60 -10.84 -1.49
N ASP A 12 33.35 -11.20 -1.25
CA ASP A 12 32.45 -11.67 -2.30
C ASP A 12 32.01 -10.52 -3.22
N LYS A 13 31.81 -10.86 -4.49
CA LYS A 13 31.23 -9.96 -5.48
C LYS A 13 29.71 -10.08 -5.42
N VAL A 14 29.04 -8.93 -5.43
CA VAL A 14 27.59 -8.83 -5.46
C VAL A 14 27.12 -8.01 -6.65
N SER A 15 26.00 -8.38 -7.21
CA SER A 15 25.28 -7.63 -8.24
C SER A 15 24.15 -6.84 -7.58
N LYS A 16 23.75 -5.72 -8.21
CA LYS A 16 22.58 -4.97 -7.75
C LYS A 16 21.36 -5.87 -7.69
N GLY A 17 20.70 -5.92 -6.54
CA GLY A 17 19.51 -6.73 -6.29
C GLY A 17 19.77 -8.11 -5.70
N ASP A 18 21.05 -8.54 -5.57
CA ASP A 18 21.37 -9.79 -4.89
C ASP A 18 20.90 -9.74 -3.44
N GLU A 19 20.22 -10.81 -2.97
CA GLU A 19 19.73 -10.94 -1.61
C GLU A 19 20.90 -11.22 -0.67
N LEU A 20 21.24 -10.25 0.19
CA LEU A 20 22.39 -10.32 1.10
C LEU A 20 22.01 -11.00 2.41
N ILE A 21 20.86 -10.63 2.97
CA ILE A 21 20.39 -11.08 4.28
C ILE A 21 18.91 -11.36 4.21
N LYS A 22 18.53 -12.41 4.92
CA LYS A 22 17.14 -12.72 5.24
C LYS A 22 16.91 -12.63 6.74
N ILE A 23 15.99 -11.76 7.14
CA ILE A 23 15.56 -11.55 8.52
C ILE A 23 14.29 -12.34 8.79
N SER A 24 14.08 -12.78 10.02
CA SER A 24 12.87 -13.47 10.43
C SER A 24 11.62 -12.60 10.22
N ILE A 25 10.61 -13.17 9.58
CA ILE A 25 9.30 -12.54 9.43
C ILE A 25 8.44 -12.64 10.71
N GLU A 26 8.87 -13.48 11.68
CA GLU A 26 8.17 -13.69 12.97
C GLU A 26 6.66 -13.87 12.78
N ASN A 27 5.85 -13.07 13.52
CA ASN A 27 4.40 -13.09 13.43
C ASN A 27 3.81 -12.25 12.27
N ARG A 28 4.65 -11.64 11.41
CA ARG A 28 4.18 -10.76 10.31
C ARG A 28 3.28 -11.47 9.32
N LYS A 29 3.55 -12.78 9.10
CA LYS A 29 2.71 -13.61 8.22
C LYS A 29 1.31 -13.84 8.79
N GLU A 30 1.21 -14.06 10.08
CA GLU A 30 -0.07 -14.17 10.79
C GLU A 30 -0.83 -12.85 10.76
N LEU A 31 -0.15 -11.72 11.01
CA LEU A 31 -0.74 -10.39 10.92
C LEU A 31 -1.26 -10.09 9.51
N LEU A 32 -0.49 -10.44 8.48
CA LEU A 32 -0.92 -10.31 7.08
C LEU A 32 -2.19 -11.11 6.80
N ASN A 33 -2.22 -12.37 7.24
CA ASN A 33 -3.38 -13.24 7.04
C ASN A 33 -4.62 -12.74 7.80
N SER A 34 -4.44 -12.24 9.02
CA SER A 34 -5.52 -11.64 9.82
C SER A 34 -6.09 -10.41 9.12
N ALA A 35 -5.24 -9.48 8.71
CA ALA A 35 -5.67 -8.27 8.01
C ALA A 35 -6.36 -8.57 6.67
N LYS A 36 -5.93 -9.61 5.92
CA LYS A 36 -6.63 -10.07 4.72
C LYS A 36 -8.03 -10.60 5.02
N LYS A 37 -8.19 -11.39 6.09
CA LYS A 37 -9.50 -11.89 6.51
C LYS A 37 -10.43 -10.76 6.94
N ASP A 38 -9.90 -9.75 7.64
CA ASP A 38 -10.67 -8.57 8.02
C ASP A 38 -11.13 -7.78 6.80
N LEU A 39 -10.28 -7.62 5.79
CA LEU A 39 -10.65 -6.98 4.54
C LEU A 39 -11.77 -7.75 3.82
N ASP A 40 -11.66 -9.08 3.74
CA ASP A 40 -12.70 -9.93 3.13
C ASP A 40 -14.03 -9.83 3.87
N ARG A 41 -14.00 -9.81 5.22
CA ARG A 41 -15.18 -9.63 6.05
C ARG A 41 -15.86 -8.29 5.77
N LEU A 42 -15.09 -7.19 5.74
CA LEU A 42 -15.63 -5.86 5.48
C LEU A 42 -16.18 -5.71 4.07
N ASN A 43 -15.56 -6.33 3.06
CA ASN A 43 -16.07 -6.33 1.69
C ASN A 43 -17.42 -7.08 1.61
N LYS A 44 -17.57 -8.21 2.29
CA LYS A 44 -18.84 -8.93 2.38
C LYS A 44 -19.91 -8.12 3.11
N GLU A 45 -19.53 -7.42 4.18
CA GLU A 45 -20.43 -6.54 4.92
C GLU A 45 -20.93 -5.39 4.03
N LEU A 46 -20.04 -4.79 3.21
CA LEU A 46 -20.41 -3.76 2.24
C LEU A 46 -21.39 -4.29 1.18
N GLU A 47 -21.14 -5.48 0.65
CA GLU A 47 -22.03 -6.14 -0.32
C GLU A 47 -23.42 -6.43 0.28
N LEU A 48 -23.46 -6.93 1.52
CA LEU A 48 -24.72 -7.18 2.25
C LEU A 48 -25.47 -5.88 2.53
N ASN A 49 -24.77 -4.82 2.91
CA ASN A 49 -25.35 -3.51 3.12
C ASN A 49 -26.03 -3.01 1.83
N GLU A 50 -25.35 -3.08 0.68
CA GLU A 50 -25.90 -2.65 -0.61
C GLU A 50 -27.14 -3.48 -1.00
N LYS A 51 -27.08 -4.80 -0.82
CA LYS A 51 -28.25 -5.69 -1.07
C LYS A 51 -29.42 -5.36 -0.19
N ASN A 52 -29.20 -5.07 1.09
CA ASN A 52 -30.25 -4.68 2.03
C ASN A 52 -30.84 -3.32 1.66
N LYS A 53 -30.02 -2.35 1.24
CA LYS A 53 -30.46 -1.06 0.72
C LYS A 53 -31.44 -1.23 -0.45
N ILE A 54 -31.03 -2.02 -1.47
CA ILE A 54 -31.86 -2.29 -2.64
C ILE A 54 -33.22 -2.89 -2.24
N ASN A 55 -33.21 -3.90 -1.35
CA ASN A 55 -34.43 -4.55 -0.90
C ASN A 55 -35.35 -3.58 -0.15
N ARG A 56 -34.84 -2.79 0.78
CA ARG A 56 -35.64 -1.83 1.54
C ARG A 56 -36.18 -0.69 0.67
N LEU A 57 -35.39 -0.19 -0.27
CA LEU A 57 -35.88 0.80 -1.23
C LEU A 57 -36.96 0.25 -2.15
N SER A 58 -36.83 -1.00 -2.59
CA SER A 58 -37.86 -1.65 -3.39
C SER A 58 -39.17 -1.79 -2.65
N GLN A 59 -39.15 -2.24 -1.38
CA GLN A 59 -40.34 -2.34 -0.54
C GLN A 59 -41.00 -0.98 -0.29
N ASN A 60 -40.20 0.04 0.04
CA ASN A 60 -40.70 1.39 0.27
C ASN A 60 -41.29 2.00 -1.01
N LYS A 61 -40.69 1.74 -2.18
CA LYS A 61 -41.22 2.19 -3.46
C LYS A 61 -42.61 1.62 -3.77
N GLU A 62 -42.87 0.36 -3.46
CA GLU A 62 -44.20 -0.22 -3.60
C GLU A 62 -45.22 0.40 -2.63
N LEU A 63 -44.77 0.72 -1.41
CA LEU A 63 -45.59 1.42 -0.42
C LEU A 63 -45.96 2.85 -0.90
N ILE A 64 -44.99 3.59 -1.45
CA ILE A 64 -45.24 4.91 -2.04
C ILE A 64 -46.28 4.82 -3.15
N LYS A 65 -46.16 3.85 -4.06
CA LYS A 65 -47.15 3.65 -5.14
C LYS A 65 -48.54 3.40 -4.59
N LEU A 66 -48.67 2.59 -3.53
CA LEU A 66 -49.95 2.35 -2.86
C LEU A 66 -50.55 3.66 -2.37
N TYR A 67 -49.80 4.45 -1.64
CA TYR A 67 -50.24 5.73 -1.09
C TYR A 67 -50.50 6.79 -2.15
N GLU A 68 -49.80 6.77 -3.29
CA GLU A 68 -50.08 7.62 -4.44
C GLU A 68 -51.49 7.30 -5.05
N ILE A 69 -51.83 6.01 -5.13
CA ILE A 69 -53.17 5.56 -5.60
C ILE A 69 -54.23 5.99 -4.59
N GLU A 70 -54.01 5.80 -3.28
CA GLU A 70 -54.95 6.22 -2.25
C GLU A 70 -55.16 7.74 -2.24
N PHE A 71 -54.10 8.52 -2.35
CA PHE A 71 -54.17 9.96 -2.44
C PHE A 71 -54.93 10.43 -3.68
N ALA A 72 -54.64 9.87 -4.84
CA ALA A 72 -55.34 10.18 -6.10
C ALA A 72 -56.84 9.85 -6.01
N SER A 73 -57.17 8.70 -5.43
CA SER A 73 -58.57 8.27 -5.23
C SER A 73 -59.31 9.20 -4.26
N ALA A 74 -58.67 9.53 -3.12
CA ALA A 74 -59.24 10.46 -2.15
C ALA A 74 -59.51 11.85 -2.73
N LYS A 75 -58.59 12.32 -3.59
CA LYS A 75 -58.71 13.62 -4.31
C LYS A 75 -59.87 13.60 -5.28
N GLN A 76 -60.03 12.54 -6.08
CA GLN A 76 -61.16 12.41 -7.02
C GLN A 76 -62.52 12.34 -6.31
N LEU A 77 -62.60 11.69 -5.13
CA LEU A 77 -63.82 11.59 -4.36
C LEU A 77 -64.22 12.92 -3.73
N ILE A 78 -63.27 13.74 -3.32
CA ILE A 78 -63.53 15.08 -2.86
C ILE A 78 -64.03 16.00 -3.98
N ASP A 79 -63.39 15.96 -5.14
CA ASP A 79 -63.80 16.75 -6.31
C ASP A 79 -65.24 16.42 -6.75
N LYS A 80 -65.71 15.21 -6.46
CA LYS A 80 -67.11 14.78 -6.70
C LYS A 80 -68.04 15.01 -5.51
N GLY A 81 -67.55 15.63 -4.42
CA GLY A 81 -68.36 15.84 -3.19
C GLY A 81 -68.68 14.61 -2.36
N LEU A 82 -68.00 13.45 -2.64
CA LEU A 82 -68.24 12.13 -2.07
C LEU A 82 -67.31 11.76 -0.91
N SER A 83 -66.42 12.64 -0.48
CA SER A 83 -65.44 12.38 0.61
C SER A 83 -65.20 13.61 1.46
N SER A 84 -64.65 13.41 2.66
CA SER A 84 -64.28 14.47 3.60
C SER A 84 -62.86 14.95 3.36
N LYS A 85 -62.61 16.25 3.68
CA LYS A 85 -61.22 16.82 3.68
C LYS A 85 -60.26 16.05 4.60
N SER A 86 -60.80 15.48 5.70
CA SER A 86 -60.00 14.66 6.63
C SER A 86 -59.39 13.42 5.97
N LYS A 87 -60.15 12.74 5.10
CA LYS A 87 -59.63 11.56 4.35
C LYS A 87 -58.51 11.93 3.40
N LEU A 88 -58.63 13.07 2.69
CA LEU A 88 -57.57 13.55 1.81
C LEU A 88 -56.32 13.92 2.59
N SER A 89 -56.51 14.62 3.75
CA SER A 89 -55.37 14.98 4.61
C SER A 89 -54.64 13.74 5.14
N LEU A 90 -55.38 12.68 5.52
CA LEU A 90 -54.76 11.42 5.97
C LEU A 90 -53.96 10.75 4.84
N ALA A 91 -54.55 10.65 3.64
CA ALA A 91 -53.86 10.06 2.48
C ALA A 91 -52.60 10.86 2.09
N SER A 92 -52.67 12.20 2.15
CA SER A 92 -51.51 13.09 1.91
C SER A 92 -50.41 12.88 2.97
N PHE A 93 -50.79 12.75 4.25
CA PHE A 93 -49.87 12.49 5.35
C PHE A 93 -49.16 11.13 5.19
N ASN A 94 -49.90 10.08 4.86
CA ASN A 94 -49.33 8.74 4.66
C ASN A 94 -48.32 8.76 3.50
N LEU A 95 -48.65 9.42 2.37
CA LEU A 95 -47.75 9.55 1.24
C LEU A 95 -46.49 10.34 1.60
N ALA A 96 -46.65 11.45 2.35
CA ALA A 96 -45.52 12.27 2.79
C ALA A 96 -44.57 11.46 3.70
N ASN A 97 -45.13 10.70 4.65
CA ASN A 97 -44.35 9.84 5.53
C ASN A 97 -43.58 8.77 4.76
N ALA A 98 -44.23 8.08 3.83
CA ALA A 98 -43.55 7.04 3.04
C ALA A 98 -42.40 7.61 2.18
N ARG A 99 -42.51 8.86 1.70
CA ARG A 99 -41.42 9.56 1.01
C ARG A 99 -40.30 9.96 1.97
N SER A 100 -40.64 10.43 3.18
CA SER A 100 -39.63 10.73 4.21
C SER A 100 -38.88 9.47 4.62
N ASP A 101 -39.58 8.34 4.80
CA ASP A 101 -38.96 7.05 5.10
C ASP A 101 -37.97 6.61 4.01
N GLN A 102 -38.25 6.96 2.73
CA GLN A 102 -37.32 6.69 1.63
C GLN A 102 -36.00 7.45 1.77
N GLU A 103 -36.10 8.72 2.15
CA GLU A 103 -34.91 9.57 2.38
C GLU A 103 -34.12 9.07 3.59
N ASP A 104 -34.79 8.69 4.67
CA ASP A 104 -34.16 8.14 5.85
C ASP A 104 -33.43 6.81 5.56
N ILE A 105 -34.04 5.94 4.73
CA ILE A 105 -33.39 4.71 4.26
C ILE A 105 -32.09 5.06 3.52
N LEU A 106 -32.11 6.01 2.58
CA LEU A 106 -30.93 6.42 1.82
C LEU A 106 -29.83 6.95 2.72
N ILE A 107 -30.16 7.91 3.59
CA ILE A 107 -29.18 8.53 4.51
C ILE A 107 -28.54 7.50 5.43
N ASN A 108 -29.35 6.59 6.01
CA ASN A 108 -28.83 5.57 6.92
C ASN A 108 -27.88 4.60 6.21
N PHE A 109 -28.23 4.13 5.00
CA PHE A 109 -27.36 3.25 4.23
C PHE A 109 -26.09 3.93 3.73
N GLU A 110 -26.16 5.20 3.31
CA GLU A 110 -24.99 5.98 2.91
C GLU A 110 -24.03 6.21 4.09
N SER A 111 -24.57 6.49 5.28
CA SER A 111 -23.77 6.62 6.49
C SER A 111 -23.05 5.31 6.83
N GLN A 112 -23.75 4.17 6.78
CA GLN A 112 -23.16 2.85 7.01
C GLN A 112 -22.11 2.51 5.97
N GLN A 113 -22.37 2.77 4.69
CA GLN A 113 -21.43 2.55 3.59
C GLN A 113 -20.15 3.38 3.76
N SER A 114 -20.29 4.64 4.15
CA SER A 114 -19.17 5.53 4.44
C SER A 114 -18.32 5.00 5.61
N SER A 115 -18.98 4.53 6.69
CA SER A 115 -18.30 3.93 7.85
C SER A 115 -17.52 2.67 7.47
N ILE A 116 -18.14 1.74 6.74
CA ILE A 116 -17.48 0.52 6.26
C ILE A 116 -16.34 0.87 5.30
N GLY A 117 -16.54 1.85 4.41
CA GLY A 117 -15.51 2.33 3.49
C GLY A 117 -14.28 2.88 4.22
N ALA A 118 -14.48 3.64 5.30
CA ALA A 118 -13.37 4.13 6.14
C ALA A 118 -12.62 2.97 6.83
N GLN A 119 -13.32 1.95 7.32
CA GLN A 119 -12.70 0.76 7.91
C GLN A 119 -11.88 -0.01 6.87
N ILE A 120 -12.40 -0.20 5.65
CA ILE A 120 -11.69 -0.84 4.54
C ILE A 120 -10.40 -0.05 4.21
N ALA A 121 -10.47 1.28 4.16
CA ALA A 121 -9.29 2.11 3.91
C ALA A 121 -8.22 1.93 4.98
N ASN A 122 -8.61 1.87 6.25
CA ASN A 122 -7.70 1.62 7.37
C ASN A 122 -7.03 0.24 7.28
N VAL A 123 -7.80 -0.82 7.02
CA VAL A 123 -7.25 -2.19 6.88
C VAL A 123 -6.34 -2.28 5.66
N LYS A 124 -6.65 -1.63 4.54
CA LYS A 124 -5.75 -1.56 3.37
C LYS A 124 -4.43 -0.86 3.69
N SER A 125 -4.47 0.21 4.48
CA SER A 125 -3.25 0.89 4.94
C SER A 125 -2.40 -0.01 5.84
N GLN A 126 -3.03 -0.75 6.76
CA GLN A 126 -2.35 -1.73 7.61
C GLN A 126 -1.71 -2.86 6.78
N LEU A 127 -2.44 -3.42 5.80
CA LEU A 127 -1.93 -4.43 4.87
C LEU A 127 -0.68 -3.94 4.15
N LYS A 128 -0.73 -2.73 3.61
CA LYS A 128 0.42 -2.12 2.92
C LYS A 128 1.64 -1.99 3.84
N ASN A 129 1.44 -1.56 5.09
CA ASN A 129 2.53 -1.44 6.06
C ASN A 129 3.11 -2.81 6.41
N ILE A 130 2.28 -3.83 6.64
CA ILE A 130 2.74 -5.20 6.92
C ILE A 130 3.52 -5.77 5.73
N GLU A 131 3.06 -5.55 4.50
CA GLU A 131 3.76 -5.99 3.28
C GLU A 131 5.11 -5.29 3.12
N LEU A 132 5.20 -3.99 3.41
CA LEU A 132 6.46 -3.26 3.44
C LEU A 132 7.41 -3.80 4.51
N ASP A 133 6.89 -4.10 5.71
CA ASP A 133 7.69 -4.69 6.79
C ASP A 133 8.21 -6.09 6.42
N ILE A 134 7.41 -6.89 5.72
CA ILE A 134 7.84 -8.20 5.20
C ILE A 134 8.91 -8.02 4.12
N ASN A 135 8.71 -7.09 3.18
CA ASN A 135 9.70 -6.82 2.13
C ASN A 135 11.03 -6.32 2.72
N ASN A 136 10.98 -5.51 3.77
CA ASN A 136 12.17 -5.02 4.47
C ASN A 136 12.91 -6.12 5.25
N THR A 137 12.38 -7.34 5.35
CA THR A 137 13.12 -8.48 5.91
C THR A 137 14.09 -9.12 4.93
N LEU A 138 14.01 -8.77 3.65
CA LEU A 138 14.94 -9.17 2.59
C LEU A 138 15.84 -7.98 2.26
N ILE A 139 17.08 -8.03 2.71
CA ILE A 139 18.05 -6.96 2.44
C ILE A 139 18.83 -7.33 1.18
N SER A 140 18.78 -6.47 0.18
CA SER A 140 19.48 -6.67 -1.09
C SER A 140 20.54 -5.61 -1.35
N ALA A 141 21.50 -5.94 -2.22
CA ALA A 141 22.57 -5.05 -2.64
C ALA A 141 21.99 -3.86 -3.45
N PRO A 142 22.23 -2.61 -3.06
CA PRO A 142 21.72 -1.43 -3.75
C PRO A 142 22.45 -1.16 -5.07
N PHE A 143 23.67 -1.64 -5.20
CA PHE A 143 24.52 -1.56 -6.41
C PHE A 143 25.48 -2.74 -6.46
N SER A 144 26.07 -2.98 -7.62
CA SER A 144 27.05 -4.04 -7.82
C SER A 144 28.43 -3.63 -7.31
N GLY A 145 29.11 -4.52 -6.59
CA GLY A 145 30.41 -4.22 -5.99
C GLY A 145 31.04 -5.41 -5.31
N ILE A 146 31.95 -5.13 -4.37
CA ILE A 146 32.58 -6.15 -3.51
C ILE A 146 32.28 -5.80 -2.05
N ILE A 147 31.93 -6.80 -1.26
CA ILE A 147 31.75 -6.65 0.18
C ILE A 147 33.12 -6.44 0.83
N SER A 148 33.37 -5.23 1.35
CA SER A 148 34.60 -4.92 2.08
C SER A 148 34.54 -5.37 3.53
N ASP A 149 33.38 -5.23 4.17
CA ASP A 149 33.17 -5.60 5.56
C ASP A 149 31.79 -6.19 5.78
N LYS A 150 31.75 -7.21 6.69
CA LYS A 150 30.55 -7.83 7.22
C LYS A 150 30.56 -7.64 8.73
N MET A 151 29.54 -6.95 9.26
CA MET A 151 29.45 -6.58 10.69
C MET A 151 28.35 -7.30 11.43
N ILE A 152 27.89 -8.43 10.90
CA ILE A 152 26.76 -9.22 11.42
C ILE A 152 27.06 -10.71 11.36
N GLU A 153 26.40 -11.47 12.25
CA GLU A 153 26.45 -12.92 12.28
C GLU A 153 25.04 -13.53 12.20
N GLU A 154 24.98 -14.82 11.80
CA GLU A 154 23.70 -15.55 11.80
C GLU A 154 23.12 -15.65 13.21
N SER A 155 21.80 -15.61 13.31
CA SER A 155 21.04 -15.60 14.57
C SER A 155 21.17 -14.31 15.40
N GLU A 156 21.94 -13.33 14.93
CA GLU A 156 22.03 -12.03 15.60
C GLU A 156 20.69 -11.26 15.47
N TYR A 157 20.33 -10.51 16.52
CA TYR A 157 19.19 -9.62 16.53
C TYR A 157 19.59 -8.23 16.08
N ILE A 158 19.01 -7.80 14.96
CA ILE A 158 19.28 -6.45 14.40
C ILE A 158 18.07 -5.52 14.51
N THR A 159 18.37 -4.24 14.59
CA THR A 159 17.40 -3.13 14.61
C THR A 159 17.62 -2.20 13.43
N PRO A 160 16.62 -1.40 13.05
CA PRO A 160 16.79 -0.35 12.05
C PRO A 160 17.94 0.60 12.46
N GLY A 161 18.85 0.87 11.51
CA GLY A 161 20.03 1.70 11.73
C GLY A 161 21.34 0.91 11.96
N ASN A 162 21.28 -0.41 12.19
CA ASN A 162 22.50 -1.20 12.25
C ASN A 162 23.17 -1.26 10.87
N VAL A 163 24.52 -1.05 10.86
CA VAL A 163 25.35 -1.27 9.66
C VAL A 163 25.61 -2.75 9.55
N MET A 164 25.25 -3.35 8.42
CA MET A 164 25.35 -4.79 8.20
C MET A 164 26.50 -5.17 7.28
N PHE A 165 26.58 -4.48 6.14
CA PHE A 165 27.62 -4.65 5.14
C PHE A 165 28.17 -3.31 4.69
N THR A 166 29.44 -3.31 4.30
CA THR A 166 30.03 -2.24 3.50
C THR A 166 30.31 -2.78 2.09
N ILE A 167 29.70 -2.18 1.07
CA ILE A 167 29.90 -2.56 -0.34
C ILE A 167 30.70 -1.44 -1.02
N ILE A 168 31.74 -1.81 -1.73
CA ILE A 168 32.60 -0.89 -2.48
C ILE A 168 32.34 -1.10 -3.96
N ASP A 169 31.98 -0.02 -4.67
CA ASP A 169 31.94 -0.01 -6.12
C ASP A 169 33.39 0.16 -6.64
N LEU A 170 33.82 -0.81 -7.43
CA LEU A 170 35.15 -0.81 -8.05
C LEU A 170 35.15 -0.29 -9.51
N ASN A 171 34.05 0.32 -9.94
CA ASN A 171 33.97 0.85 -11.32
C ASN A 171 33.34 2.27 -11.34
N PRO A 172 34.16 3.31 -11.51
CA PRO A 172 35.60 3.32 -11.76
C PRO A 172 36.44 3.26 -10.48
N ILE A 173 37.61 2.61 -10.55
CA ILE A 173 38.60 2.68 -9.48
C ILE A 173 39.40 3.97 -9.66
N LYS A 174 39.49 4.79 -8.63
CA LYS A 174 40.39 5.94 -8.58
C LYS A 174 41.72 5.52 -7.96
N ILE A 175 42.83 5.77 -8.67
CA ILE A 175 44.18 5.54 -8.18
C ILE A 175 44.83 6.90 -7.98
N GLN A 176 45.33 7.16 -6.79
CA GLN A 176 46.08 8.37 -6.51
C GLN A 176 47.56 8.09 -6.57
N GLY A 177 48.28 8.87 -7.37
CA GLY A 177 49.73 8.82 -7.51
C GLY A 177 50.34 10.19 -7.28
N TYR A 178 51.62 10.20 -6.90
CA TYR A 178 52.39 11.42 -6.72
C TYR A 178 53.37 11.55 -7.85
N LEU A 179 53.50 12.74 -8.41
CA LEU A 179 54.50 13.09 -9.45
C LEU A 179 55.58 13.94 -8.86
N SER A 180 56.80 13.79 -9.42
CA SER A 180 57.88 14.70 -9.10
C SER A 180 57.62 16.07 -9.73
N GLU A 181 58.20 17.11 -9.13
CA GLU A 181 58.08 18.48 -9.62
C GLU A 181 58.58 18.65 -11.07
N PHE A 182 59.53 17.80 -11.53
CA PHE A 182 60.06 17.77 -12.88
C PHE A 182 59.10 17.11 -13.87
N ASP A 183 58.16 16.30 -13.42
CA ASP A 183 57.26 15.53 -14.30
C ASP A 183 55.84 16.12 -14.36
N VAL A 184 55.51 17.05 -13.46
CA VAL A 184 54.17 17.69 -13.40
C VAL A 184 53.79 18.33 -14.75
N ASN A 185 54.75 18.99 -15.42
CA ASN A 185 54.51 19.63 -16.73
C ASN A 185 54.33 18.67 -17.91
N LYS A 186 54.60 17.37 -17.73
CA LYS A 186 54.44 16.33 -18.74
C LYS A 186 53.04 15.67 -18.71
N VAL A 187 52.24 16.00 -17.71
CA VAL A 187 50.96 15.35 -17.47
C VAL A 187 49.84 16.39 -17.50
N SER A 188 48.80 16.11 -18.25
CA SER A 188 47.60 16.96 -18.35
C SER A 188 46.33 16.15 -18.06
N LEU A 189 45.26 16.81 -17.63
CA LEU A 189 43.94 16.20 -17.48
C LEU A 189 43.51 15.58 -18.83
N GLY A 190 42.97 14.37 -18.77
CA GLY A 190 42.58 13.62 -19.97
C GLY A 190 43.72 12.76 -20.60
N THR A 191 44.95 12.85 -20.08
CA THR A 191 46.06 12.01 -20.56
C THR A 191 45.81 10.54 -20.25
N LYS A 192 46.08 9.66 -21.22
CA LYS A 192 45.99 8.21 -21.01
C LYS A 192 47.17 7.74 -20.16
N ALA A 193 46.85 7.00 -19.10
CA ALA A 193 47.79 6.37 -18.20
C ALA A 193 47.68 4.85 -18.28
N ILE A 194 48.81 4.16 -18.17
CA ILE A 194 48.86 2.70 -18.06
C ILE A 194 49.19 2.39 -16.59
N ILE A 195 48.29 1.65 -15.96
CA ILE A 195 48.44 1.21 -14.58
C ILE A 195 48.89 -0.25 -14.64
N GLU A 196 50.05 -0.56 -14.10
CA GLU A 196 50.60 -1.91 -13.97
C GLU A 196 50.58 -2.33 -12.50
N ASN A 197 49.95 -3.48 -12.23
CA ASN A 197 49.97 -4.02 -10.89
C ASN A 197 51.23 -4.87 -10.64
N THR A 198 51.47 -5.27 -9.38
CA THR A 198 52.63 -6.10 -8.97
C THR A 198 52.73 -7.45 -9.72
N ASN A 199 51.64 -7.93 -10.31
CA ASN A 199 51.56 -9.18 -11.08
C ASN A 199 51.73 -8.93 -12.59
N GLY A 200 52.11 -7.72 -13.03
CA GLY A 200 52.34 -7.38 -14.43
C GLY A 200 51.09 -7.13 -15.28
N LEU A 201 49.90 -7.16 -14.70
CA LEU A 201 48.65 -6.86 -15.41
C LEU A 201 48.53 -5.35 -15.63
N LYS A 202 48.34 -4.99 -16.92
CA LYS A 202 48.18 -3.60 -17.36
C LYS A 202 46.73 -3.22 -17.58
N LYS A 203 46.34 -2.09 -17.05
CA LYS A 203 45.02 -1.48 -17.31
C LYS A 203 45.18 -0.03 -17.75
N ASN A 204 44.32 0.36 -18.69
CA ASN A 204 44.29 1.73 -19.18
C ASN A 204 43.45 2.60 -18.21
N GLY A 205 43.96 3.75 -17.86
CA GLY A 205 43.28 4.78 -17.09
C GLY A 205 43.35 6.13 -17.79
N VAL A 206 42.65 7.11 -17.23
CA VAL A 206 42.69 8.50 -17.69
C VAL A 206 42.93 9.36 -16.45
N ILE A 207 43.81 10.34 -16.60
CA ILE A 207 44.11 11.31 -15.53
C ILE A 207 42.94 12.29 -15.42
N SER A 208 42.37 12.37 -14.23
CA SER A 208 41.17 13.20 -13.93
C SER A 208 41.45 14.21 -12.84
#